data_e14d52e8878ff776a4a0971c8c911a1c
#
_entry.id   e14d52e8878ff776a4a0971c8c911a1c
#
_cell.length_a   1.000
_cell.length_b   1.000
_cell.length_c   1.000
_cell.angle_alpha   90.00
_cell.angle_beta   90.00
_cell.angle_gamma   90.00
#
_symmetry.space_group_name_H-M   'P 1'
#
loop_
_entity.id
_entity.type
_entity.pdbx_description
1 polymer ?
#
loop_
_entity_poly.entity_id
_entity_poly.type
_entity_poly.pdbx_seq_one_letter_code
_entity_poly.pdbx_strand_id
1 'polypeptide(L)'
;MSVNFLGDKLLEPLEEDRSHSKPRWTYADCHAQILGPTDTYPLNQNSDVKIDTYSTEEYAKFREDKNINRTVLVQPEHYGTDNSCLLDAISSLYTHPGDDETFQIKGIAKIESNLEDEK
;
A
#
# COMPACT_ATOMS: atom_id res chain seq x y z
N MET A 1 11.44 14.92 34.95
CA MET A 1 11.00 14.92 35.28
C MET A 1 10.42 14.69 35.26
N SER A 2 11.29 14.58 35.41
CA SER A 2 10.72 14.63 35.71
C SER A 2 10.68 14.69 35.99
N VAL A 3 10.88 14.34 36.12
CA VAL A 3 10.66 14.53 36.76
C VAL A 3 10.64 14.73 37.09
N ASN A 4 10.98 14.71 37.48
CA ASN A 4 10.86 15.09 38.28
C ASN A 4 10.98 15.27 38.87
N PHE A 5 11.15 15.07 39.45
CA PHE A 5 11.13 15.30 40.28
C PHE A 5 11.66 15.40 40.79
N LEU A 6 11.50 15.34 41.44
CA LEU A 6 12.53 15.24 41.85
C LEU A 6 13.33 15.13 41.06
N GLY A 7 13.04 14.99 40.47
CA GLY A 7 13.79 14.97 39.72
C GLY A 7 13.87 14.82 38.32
N ASP A 8 14.68 15.17 37.69
CA ASP A 8 14.97 15.38 36.35
C ASP A 8 15.36 14.13 35.61
N LYS A 9 15.76 13.12 36.31
CA LYS A 9 16.23 11.90 35.64
C LYS A 9 15.13 11.07 35.04
N LEU A 10 13.93 11.31 35.44
CA LEU A 10 12.81 10.53 34.97
C LEU A 10 12.48 10.80 33.52
N LEU A 11 12.97 11.89 32.97
CA LEU A 11 12.63 12.24 31.59
C LEU A 11 13.43 11.46 30.57
N GLU A 12 14.59 10.99 30.93
CA GLU A 12 15.44 10.31 29.97
C GLU A 12 14.84 8.99 29.45
N PRO A 13 14.29 8.16 30.29
CA PRO A 13 13.65 6.96 29.75
C PRO A 13 12.48 7.25 28.84
N LEU A 14 11.78 8.33 29.11
CA LEU A 14 10.66 8.72 28.25
C LEU A 14 11.13 9.16 26.89
N GLU A 15 12.27 9.80 26.83
CA GLU A 15 12.82 10.20 25.54
C GLU A 15 13.27 9.00 24.74
N GLU A 16 13.87 8.06 25.39
CA GLU A 16 14.28 6.84 24.73
C GLU A 16 13.10 6.10 24.16
N ASP A 17 12.04 6.04 24.96
CA ASP A 17 10.84 5.36 24.53
C ASP A 17 10.23 6.03 23.32
N ARG A 18 10.29 7.35 23.23
CA ARG A 18 9.72 8.07 22.10
C ARG A 18 10.47 7.79 20.82
N SER A 19 11.73 7.46 20.88
CA SER A 19 12.49 7.17 19.68
C SER A 19 12.02 5.91 19.00
N HIS A 20 11.36 5.02 19.74
CA HIS A 20 10.86 3.77 19.20
C HIS A 20 9.34 3.75 19.06
N SER A 21 8.66 4.80 19.46
CA SER A 21 7.22 4.83 19.39
C SER A 21 6.78 5.16 17.98
N LYS A 22 5.72 4.49 17.53
CA LYS A 22 5.12 4.80 16.24
C LYS A 22 4.41 6.14 16.32
N PRO A 23 4.34 6.87 15.22
CA PRO A 23 3.57 8.11 15.23
C PRO A 23 2.14 7.87 15.64
N ARG A 24 1.55 8.85 16.27
CA ARG A 24 0.17 8.73 16.72
C ARG A 24 -0.83 8.75 15.57
N TRP A 25 -0.41 9.22 14.42
CA TRP A 25 -1.27 9.30 13.25
C TRP A 25 -0.76 8.38 12.17
N THR A 26 -1.67 7.99 11.31
CA THR A 26 -1.37 7.19 10.14
C THR A 26 -1.81 7.95 8.90
N TYR A 27 -1.34 7.49 7.76
CA TYR A 27 -1.62 8.14 6.48
C TYR A 27 -2.44 7.22 5.60
N ALA A 28 -3.12 7.82 4.65
CA ALA A 28 -3.83 7.10 3.60
C ALA A 28 -3.14 7.37 2.27
N ASP A 29 -2.89 6.31 1.53
CA ASP A 29 -2.40 6.40 0.16
C ASP A 29 -3.60 6.22 -0.76
N CYS A 30 -4.03 7.30 -1.37
CA CYS A 30 -5.28 7.29 -2.13
C CYS A 30 -5.10 6.88 -3.60
N HIS A 31 -3.87 6.65 -4.04
CA HIS A 31 -3.65 6.29 -5.44
C HIS A 31 -2.30 5.59 -5.58
N ALA A 32 -2.30 4.29 -5.38
CA ALA A 32 -1.12 3.47 -5.57
C ALA A 32 -1.36 2.51 -6.73
N GLN A 33 -0.31 2.12 -7.40
CA GLN A 33 -0.40 1.17 -8.51
C GLN A 33 0.67 0.11 -8.34
N ILE A 34 0.29 -1.14 -8.62
CA ILE A 34 1.20 -2.27 -8.61
C ILE A 34 1.43 -2.70 -10.06
N LEU A 35 2.69 -2.88 -10.41
CA LEU A 35 3.08 -3.32 -11.75
C LEU A 35 3.91 -4.59 -11.59
N GLY A 36 3.27 -5.72 -11.82
CA GLY A 36 3.92 -7.01 -11.68
C GLY A 36 4.77 -7.38 -12.88
N PRO A 37 5.40 -8.55 -12.83
CA PRO A 37 6.22 -9.01 -13.94
C PRO A 37 5.39 -9.17 -15.21
N THR A 38 5.94 -8.76 -16.34
CA THR A 38 5.20 -8.77 -17.60
C THR A 38 4.94 -10.17 -18.13
N ASP A 39 5.70 -11.16 -17.66
CA ASP A 39 5.44 -12.56 -18.04
C ASP A 39 4.25 -13.13 -17.29
N THR A 40 3.93 -12.61 -16.11
CA THR A 40 2.77 -13.03 -15.32
C THR A 40 1.56 -12.17 -15.64
N TYR A 41 1.78 -10.88 -15.85
CA TYR A 41 0.72 -9.91 -16.11
C TYR A 41 1.03 -9.19 -17.42
N PRO A 42 0.58 -9.75 -18.53
CA PRO A 42 0.91 -9.15 -19.84
C PRO A 42 0.23 -7.80 -20.03
N LEU A 43 0.90 -6.94 -20.76
CA LEU A 43 0.40 -5.61 -21.04
C LEU A 43 -0.72 -5.68 -22.06
N ASN A 44 -1.65 -4.76 -21.94
CA ASN A 44 -2.84 -4.75 -22.78
C ASN A 44 -2.56 -4.49 -24.25
N GLN A 45 -1.50 -3.78 -24.55
CA GLN A 45 -1.18 -3.44 -25.92
C GLN A 45 0.26 -3.82 -26.23
N ASN A 46 0.50 -4.09 -27.50
CA ASN A 46 1.85 -4.35 -27.97
C ASN A 46 2.63 -3.04 -27.92
N SER A 47 3.01 -2.65 -26.75
CA SER A 47 3.85 -1.49 -26.64
C SER A 47 5.25 -1.99 -26.37
N ASP A 48 6.18 -1.49 -27.15
CA ASP A 48 7.58 -1.70 -26.90
C ASP A 48 8.04 -0.92 -25.69
N VAL A 49 7.10 -0.36 -24.96
CA VAL A 49 7.40 0.45 -23.79
C VAL A 49 7.88 -0.46 -22.67
N LYS A 50 9.09 -0.25 -22.28
CA LYS A 50 9.65 -0.94 -21.15
C LYS A 50 9.12 -0.28 -19.89
N ILE A 51 8.49 -1.09 -19.06
CA ILE A 51 7.87 -0.59 -17.84
C ILE A 51 8.67 -1.10 -16.65
N ASP A 52 8.98 -0.21 -15.76
CA ASP A 52 9.59 -0.62 -14.48
C ASP A 52 8.51 -1.26 -13.62
N THR A 53 8.80 -2.46 -13.14
CA THR A 53 7.88 -3.15 -12.25
C THR A 53 7.92 -2.51 -10.87
N TYR A 54 6.80 -2.60 -10.18
CA TYR A 54 6.71 -2.19 -8.78
C TYR A 54 5.88 -3.22 -8.06
N SER A 55 6.53 -4.08 -7.30
CA SER A 55 5.90 -5.27 -6.76
C SER A 55 5.07 -4.97 -5.52
N THR A 56 4.24 -5.93 -5.16
CA THR A 56 3.45 -5.88 -3.93
C THR A 56 4.37 -5.79 -2.72
N GLU A 57 5.48 -6.54 -2.74
CA GLU A 57 6.43 -6.53 -1.63
C GLU A 57 7.11 -5.18 -1.47
N GLU A 58 7.44 -4.53 -2.58
CA GLU A 58 8.01 -3.19 -2.53
C GLU A 58 7.02 -2.20 -1.94
N TYR A 59 5.76 -2.32 -2.34
CA TYR A 59 4.73 -1.44 -1.80
C TYR A 59 4.49 -1.71 -0.32
N ALA A 60 4.47 -2.97 0.09
CA ALA A 60 4.26 -3.32 1.49
C ALA A 60 5.33 -2.67 2.37
N LYS A 61 6.57 -2.71 1.91
CA LYS A 61 7.66 -2.09 2.64
C LYS A 61 7.52 -0.58 2.68
N PHE A 62 7.15 0.02 1.56
CA PHE A 62 6.94 1.47 1.48
C PHE A 62 5.85 1.91 2.45
N ARG A 63 4.73 1.19 2.49
CA ARG A 63 3.62 1.57 3.34
C ARG A 63 3.97 1.47 4.82
N GLU A 64 4.71 0.44 5.20
CA GLU A 64 5.16 0.31 6.58
C GLU A 64 6.09 1.45 6.97
N ASP A 65 7.03 1.75 6.08
CA ASP A 65 8.00 2.80 6.33
C ASP A 65 7.35 4.17 6.48
N LYS A 66 6.28 4.42 5.73
CA LYS A 66 5.58 5.69 5.74
C LYS A 66 4.37 5.70 6.67
N ASN A 67 4.13 4.62 7.40
CA ASN A 67 3.02 4.50 8.33
C ASN A 67 1.67 4.70 7.64
N ILE A 68 1.51 4.09 6.49
CA ILE A 68 0.28 4.11 5.71
C ILE A 68 -0.57 2.92 6.14
N ASN A 69 -1.77 3.18 6.65
CA ASN A 69 -2.66 2.08 7.05
C ASN A 69 -3.95 2.03 6.24
N ARG A 70 -4.10 2.89 5.26
CA ARG A 70 -5.21 2.83 4.31
C ARG A 70 -4.66 3.04 2.92
N THR A 71 -5.02 2.15 2.01
CA THR A 71 -4.49 2.19 0.66
C THR A 71 -5.62 1.98 -0.34
N VAL A 72 -5.61 2.76 -1.41
CA VAL A 72 -6.45 2.52 -2.58
C VAL A 72 -5.52 2.18 -3.74
N LEU A 73 -5.61 0.94 -4.20
CA LEU A 73 -4.89 0.51 -5.40
C LEU A 73 -5.75 0.82 -6.62
N VAL A 74 -5.14 1.44 -7.61
CA VAL A 74 -5.83 1.85 -8.82
C VAL A 74 -5.30 1.02 -9.99
N GLN A 75 -6.21 0.54 -10.83
CA GLN A 75 -5.84 -0.24 -12.00
C GLN A 75 -4.93 0.56 -12.92
N PRO A 76 -3.73 0.08 -13.21
CA PRO A 76 -2.86 0.77 -14.17
C PRO A 76 -3.43 0.67 -15.59
N GLU A 77 -3.26 1.72 -16.34
CA GLU A 77 -3.72 1.79 -17.73
C GLU A 77 -3.10 0.69 -18.59
N HIS A 78 -1.90 0.27 -18.22
CA HIS A 78 -1.13 -0.73 -18.97
C HIS A 78 -1.81 -2.09 -19.07
N TYR A 79 -2.72 -2.39 -18.13
CA TYR A 79 -3.41 -3.68 -18.11
C TYR A 79 -4.81 -3.63 -18.68
N GLY A 80 -5.28 -2.44 -19.08
CA GLY A 80 -6.63 -2.31 -19.62
C GLY A 80 -7.66 -2.79 -18.61
N THR A 81 -8.54 -3.69 -19.06
CA THR A 81 -9.61 -4.23 -18.20
C THR A 81 -9.23 -5.56 -17.54
N ASP A 82 -8.00 -5.99 -17.69
CA ASP A 82 -7.51 -7.18 -16.99
C ASP A 82 -7.06 -6.79 -15.59
N ASN A 83 -7.91 -7.00 -14.63
CA ASN A 83 -7.69 -6.59 -13.25
C ASN A 83 -6.96 -7.65 -12.42
N SER A 84 -6.35 -8.65 -13.05
CA SER A 84 -5.72 -9.76 -12.34
C SER A 84 -4.62 -9.30 -11.40
N CYS A 85 -3.75 -8.43 -11.89
CA CYS A 85 -2.65 -7.93 -11.06
C CYS A 85 -3.16 -7.14 -9.87
N LEU A 86 -4.19 -6.32 -10.08
CA LEU A 86 -4.82 -5.56 -9.02
C LEU A 86 -5.40 -6.47 -7.93
N LEU A 87 -6.13 -7.49 -8.34
CA LEU A 87 -6.78 -8.40 -7.40
C LEU A 87 -5.75 -9.23 -6.63
N ASP A 88 -4.73 -9.70 -7.33
CA ASP A 88 -3.65 -10.46 -6.67
C ASP A 88 -2.91 -9.59 -5.65
N ALA A 89 -2.68 -8.33 -6.00
CA ALA A 89 -2.01 -7.41 -5.10
C ALA A 89 -2.84 -7.14 -3.85
N ILE A 90 -4.14 -6.94 -4.02
CA ILE A 90 -5.03 -6.73 -2.88
C ILE A 90 -5.01 -7.94 -1.95
N SER A 91 -5.12 -9.13 -2.53
CA SER A 91 -5.10 -10.36 -1.78
C SER A 91 -3.79 -10.54 -1.01
N SER A 92 -2.69 -10.27 -1.69
CA SER A 92 -1.36 -10.41 -1.09
C SER A 92 -1.14 -9.42 0.05
N LEU A 93 -1.52 -8.17 -0.16
CA LEU A 93 -1.35 -7.15 0.86
C LEU A 93 -2.24 -7.39 2.07
N TYR A 94 -3.45 -7.88 1.82
CA TYR A 94 -4.39 -8.15 2.88
C TYR A 94 -3.88 -9.24 3.83
N THR A 95 -3.14 -10.20 3.30
CA THR A 95 -2.64 -11.33 4.09
C THR A 95 -1.19 -11.19 4.49
N HIS A 96 -0.60 -10.04 4.27
CA HIS A 96 0.83 -9.84 4.53
C HIS A 96 1.10 -9.99 6.03
N PRO A 97 2.06 -10.84 6.41
CA PRO A 97 2.38 -11.02 7.82
C PRO A 97 2.88 -9.72 8.43
N GLY A 98 2.35 -9.40 9.58
CA GLY A 98 2.72 -8.16 10.24
C GLY A 98 1.81 -7.01 9.95
N ASP A 99 0.81 -7.22 9.09
CA ASP A 99 -0.19 -6.19 8.90
C ASP A 99 -0.98 -6.01 10.17
N ASP A 100 -1.13 -4.77 10.49
CA ASP A 100 -1.92 -4.35 11.62
C ASP A 100 -3.40 -4.55 11.27
N GLU A 101 -4.18 -4.94 12.24
CA GLU A 101 -5.61 -5.16 12.06
C GLU A 101 -6.34 -3.91 11.57
N THR A 102 -5.73 -2.75 11.70
CA THR A 102 -6.34 -1.51 11.24
C THR A 102 -6.04 -1.24 9.77
N PHE A 103 -5.19 -2.05 9.14
CA PHE A 103 -4.87 -1.81 7.73
C PHE A 103 -6.08 -2.11 6.86
N GLN A 104 -6.42 -1.17 6.00
CA GLN A 104 -7.53 -1.30 5.07
C GLN A 104 -7.05 -1.04 3.66
N ILE A 105 -7.51 -1.89 2.73
CA ILE A 105 -7.13 -1.76 1.34
C ILE A 105 -8.37 -1.89 0.47
N LYS A 106 -8.44 -1.06 -0.56
CA LYS A 106 -9.50 -1.08 -1.56
C LYS A 106 -8.88 -0.98 -2.93
N GLY A 107 -9.63 -1.41 -3.94
CA GLY A 107 -9.17 -1.31 -5.31
C GLY A 107 -10.16 -0.59 -6.19
N ILE A 108 -9.64 0.10 -7.19
CA ILE A 108 -10.45 0.70 -8.25
C ILE A 108 -10.11 -0.03 -9.52
N ALA A 109 -11.06 -0.83 -10.00
CA ALA A 109 -10.90 -1.66 -11.18
C ALA A 109 -11.37 -0.92 -12.42
N LYS A 110 -10.90 -1.38 -13.58
CA LYS A 110 -11.37 -0.86 -14.86
C LYS A 110 -12.26 -1.91 -15.50
N ILE A 111 -13.43 -1.50 -15.94
CA ILE A 111 -14.39 -2.42 -16.54
C ILE A 111 -14.71 -1.97 -17.97
N GLU A 112 -15.30 -2.88 -18.71
CA GLU A 112 -15.74 -2.56 -20.07
C GLU A 112 -16.85 -1.54 -20.03
N SER A 113 -16.88 -0.71 -21.05
CA SER A 113 -17.84 0.39 -21.11
C SER A 113 -19.11 0.04 -21.85
N ASN A 114 -19.23 -1.15 -22.39
CA ASN A 114 -20.38 -1.53 -23.21
C ASN A 114 -21.32 -2.48 -22.51
N LEU A 115 -21.52 -2.27 -21.22
CA LEU A 115 -22.39 -3.12 -20.42
C LEU A 115 -23.86 -2.80 -20.59
N GLU A 116 -24.17 -1.76 -21.30
CA GLU A 116 -25.55 -1.34 -21.50
C GLU A 116 -26.36 -2.35 -22.28
N ASP A 117 -25.72 -3.31 -22.88
CA ASP A 117 -26.41 -4.30 -23.69
C ASP A 117 -27.34 -5.20 -22.88
N GLU A 118 -27.24 -5.13 -21.58
CA GLU A 118 -28.07 -5.95 -20.75
C GLU A 118 -29.49 -5.54 -20.66
N LYS A 119 -29.83 -4.39 -21.20
CA LYS A 119 -31.24 -4.06 -21.07
C LYS A 119 -32.18 -4.92 -21.85
#